data_51e7696919c44bcd4b524754045f9a37
#
_entry.id   51e7696919c44bcd4b524754045f9a37
#
_cell.length_a   1.000
_cell.length_b   1.000
_cell.length_c   1.000
_cell.angle_alpha   90.00
_cell.angle_beta   90.00
_cell.angle_gamma   90.00
#
_symmetry.space_group_name_H-M   'P 1'
#
loop_
_entity.id
_entity.type
_entity.pdbx_description
1 polymer ?
#
loop_
_entity_poly.entity_id
_entity_poly.type
_entity_poly.pdbx_seq_one_letter_code
_entity_poly.pdbx_strand_id
1 'polypeptide(L)'
;MALAAIPQETRTNIMSTPKVLVLRAPGTNCDQETGFAFEQAGAKATYAHINQLLDEPQLAAEHQIMCFPGGFSYGDDIAAGRILASQMQSRLADTLNEFRDAGKLVLGICNGFQILIKSGFLLPMDDQGMQATLTWNNCGCYLARWVDLKTNNSKCVFLKDVDHMYLPIAHAEGKFVTRNDAVLSSLKENDQLALKYCSSPTGNDCGPTNPNGSVADVAGVCDETGRIFGLMPHPERNIDPTHHPRWTREDVGPRGDGFKIFENAVSFFG
;
A
#
# COMPACT_ATOMS: atom_id res chain seq x y z
N MET A 1 -53.20 1.83 -37.52
CA MET A 1 -52.57 0.88 -36.59
C MET A 1 -51.19 1.39 -36.26
N ALA A 2 -51.03 2.01 -35.09
CA ALA A 2 -49.75 2.53 -34.63
C ALA A 2 -49.06 1.43 -33.83
N LEU A 3 -47.85 1.05 -34.23
CA LEU A 3 -46.97 0.17 -33.43
C LEU A 3 -46.46 0.91 -32.23
N ALA A 4 -46.82 0.41 -31.03
CA ALA A 4 -46.29 0.88 -29.78
C ALA A 4 -44.82 0.51 -29.68
N ALA A 5 -43.94 1.51 -29.39
CA ALA A 5 -42.54 1.32 -29.08
C ALA A 5 -42.37 0.60 -27.73
N ILE A 6 -41.61 -0.49 -27.76
CA ILE A 6 -41.22 -1.24 -26.58
C ILE A 6 -40.18 -0.37 -25.80
N PRO A 7 -40.37 -0.16 -24.48
CA PRO A 7 -39.38 0.57 -23.69
C PRO A 7 -38.05 -0.21 -23.65
N GLN A 8 -36.95 0.46 -23.98
CA GLN A 8 -35.60 -0.06 -23.70
C GLN A 8 -35.44 -0.23 -22.19
N GLU A 9 -35.31 -1.45 -21.73
CA GLU A 9 -34.88 -1.76 -20.35
C GLU A 9 -33.51 -1.09 -20.12
N THR A 10 -33.50 -0.16 -19.21
CA THR A 10 -32.28 0.39 -18.64
C THR A 10 -31.52 -0.77 -17.98
N ARG A 11 -30.48 -1.24 -18.65
CA ARG A 11 -29.49 -2.14 -18.04
C ARG A 11 -28.87 -1.38 -16.87
N THR A 12 -29.37 -1.61 -15.68
CA THR A 12 -28.63 -1.30 -14.43
C THR A 12 -27.35 -2.13 -14.50
N ASN A 13 -26.24 -1.44 -14.73
CA ASN A 13 -24.91 -2.01 -14.58
C ASN A 13 -24.79 -2.39 -13.09
N ILE A 14 -25.04 -3.66 -12.75
CA ILE A 14 -24.75 -4.19 -11.42
C ILE A 14 -23.22 -4.23 -11.36
N MET A 15 -22.63 -3.17 -10.79
CA MET A 15 -21.20 -3.10 -10.55
C MET A 15 -20.81 -4.25 -9.65
N SER A 16 -19.96 -5.14 -10.11
CA SER A 16 -19.52 -6.28 -9.32
C SER A 16 -18.65 -5.79 -8.18
N THR A 17 -18.95 -6.19 -6.94
CA THR A 17 -18.13 -5.92 -5.77
C THR A 17 -16.67 -6.32 -6.03
N PRO A 18 -15.70 -5.40 -5.97
CA PRO A 18 -14.30 -5.72 -6.19
C PRO A 18 -13.81 -6.78 -5.19
N LYS A 19 -13.02 -7.73 -5.68
CA LYS A 19 -12.41 -8.79 -4.86
C LYS A 19 -10.97 -8.41 -4.53
N VAL A 20 -10.60 -8.56 -3.26
CA VAL A 20 -9.25 -8.30 -2.75
C VAL A 20 -8.62 -9.60 -2.30
N LEU A 21 -7.43 -9.90 -2.81
CA LEU A 21 -6.59 -11.00 -2.36
C LEU A 21 -5.60 -10.47 -1.31
N VAL A 22 -5.82 -10.80 -0.05
CA VAL A 22 -4.91 -10.49 1.07
C VAL A 22 -3.95 -11.65 1.25
N LEU A 23 -2.67 -11.42 0.96
CA LEU A 23 -1.64 -12.45 1.01
C LEU A 23 -1.10 -12.64 2.42
N ARG A 24 -0.92 -13.89 2.80
CA ARG A 24 -0.36 -14.33 4.08
C ARG A 24 0.95 -15.08 3.87
N ALA A 25 1.90 -14.84 4.75
CA ALA A 25 3.12 -15.64 4.91
C ALA A 25 3.32 -15.91 6.41
N PRO A 26 4.17 -16.87 6.80
CA PRO A 26 4.56 -17.01 8.20
C PRO A 26 5.06 -15.68 8.75
N GLY A 27 4.48 -15.20 9.87
CA GLY A 27 4.81 -13.92 10.48
C GLY A 27 3.99 -12.72 10.00
N THR A 28 3.13 -12.84 8.98
CA THR A 28 2.12 -11.82 8.66
C THR A 28 1.14 -11.70 9.84
N ASN A 29 0.89 -10.48 10.30
CA ASN A 29 0.00 -10.23 11.46
C ASN A 29 -1.00 -9.08 11.29
N CYS A 30 -0.93 -8.31 10.19
CA CYS A 30 -1.87 -7.22 9.88
C CYS A 30 -2.91 -7.62 8.82
N ASP A 31 -3.05 -8.90 8.52
CA ASP A 31 -3.91 -9.39 7.45
C ASP A 31 -5.41 -9.22 7.76
N GLN A 32 -5.83 -9.46 9.02
CA GLN A 32 -7.23 -9.37 9.41
C GLN A 32 -7.73 -7.92 9.38
N GLU A 33 -7.00 -6.99 10.02
CA GLU A 33 -7.35 -5.57 9.99
C GLU A 33 -7.29 -4.98 8.58
N THR A 34 -6.37 -5.45 7.72
CA THR A 34 -6.29 -5.04 6.32
C THR A 34 -7.51 -5.53 5.53
N GLY A 35 -7.87 -6.80 5.67
CA GLY A 35 -9.07 -7.33 5.01
C GLY A 35 -10.34 -6.65 5.49
N PHE A 36 -10.47 -6.41 6.79
CA PHE A 36 -11.57 -5.67 7.38
C PHE A 36 -11.67 -4.24 6.81
N ALA A 37 -10.55 -3.54 6.65
CA ALA A 37 -10.54 -2.20 6.06
C ALA A 37 -11.07 -2.20 4.62
N PHE A 38 -10.68 -3.17 3.79
CA PHE A 38 -11.22 -3.34 2.45
C PHE A 38 -12.72 -3.68 2.44
N GLU A 39 -13.17 -4.52 3.37
CA GLU A 39 -14.60 -4.86 3.50
C GLU A 39 -15.44 -3.66 3.92
N GLN A 40 -14.93 -2.83 4.84
CA GLN A 40 -15.56 -1.56 5.21
C GLN A 40 -15.66 -0.58 4.02
N ALA A 41 -14.71 -0.65 3.08
CA ALA A 41 -14.72 0.14 1.84
C ALA A 41 -15.63 -0.45 0.74
N GLY A 42 -16.25 -1.62 0.97
CA GLY A 42 -17.21 -2.24 0.06
C GLY A 42 -16.61 -3.31 -0.87
N ALA A 43 -15.39 -3.79 -0.61
CA ALA A 43 -14.81 -4.92 -1.31
C ALA A 43 -15.14 -6.26 -0.64
N LYS A 44 -14.83 -7.37 -1.31
CA LYS A 44 -14.84 -8.72 -0.74
C LYS A 44 -13.41 -9.18 -0.54
N ALA A 45 -12.97 -9.34 0.72
CA ALA A 45 -11.65 -9.85 1.04
C ALA A 45 -11.59 -11.38 0.98
N THR A 46 -10.51 -11.89 0.40
CA THR A 46 -10.14 -13.32 0.38
C THR A 46 -8.71 -13.42 0.90
N TYR A 47 -8.46 -14.34 1.80
CA TYR A 47 -7.14 -14.56 2.37
C TYR A 47 -6.51 -15.80 1.77
N ALA A 48 -5.27 -15.69 1.28
CA ALA A 48 -4.53 -16.81 0.77
C ALA A 48 -3.09 -16.84 1.33
N HIS A 49 -2.65 -18.01 1.74
CA HIS A 49 -1.24 -18.20 2.08
C HIS A 49 -0.39 -18.15 0.80
N ILE A 50 0.81 -17.62 0.89
CA ILE A 50 1.70 -17.49 -0.29
C ILE A 50 1.92 -18.83 -0.99
N ASN A 51 2.01 -19.93 -0.25
CA ASN A 51 2.13 -21.28 -0.83
C ASN A 51 0.92 -21.63 -1.69
N GLN A 52 -0.29 -21.26 -1.28
CA GLN A 52 -1.48 -21.48 -2.10
C GLN A 52 -1.38 -20.72 -3.44
N LEU A 53 -0.95 -19.47 -3.41
CA LEU A 53 -0.74 -18.70 -4.65
C LEU A 53 0.38 -19.29 -5.52
N LEU A 54 1.42 -19.89 -4.90
CA LEU A 54 2.49 -20.60 -5.61
C LEU A 54 2.01 -21.88 -6.27
N ASP A 55 1.08 -22.60 -5.65
CA ASP A 55 0.51 -23.85 -6.16
C ASP A 55 -0.64 -23.57 -7.16
N GLU A 56 -1.38 -22.47 -6.99
CA GLU A 56 -2.54 -22.07 -7.76
C GLU A 56 -2.41 -20.60 -8.25
N PRO A 57 -1.48 -20.28 -9.18
CA PRO A 57 -1.25 -18.90 -9.63
C PRO A 57 -2.49 -18.22 -10.24
N GLN A 58 -3.40 -19.00 -10.84
CA GLN A 58 -4.66 -18.53 -11.41
C GLN A 58 -5.57 -17.85 -10.37
N LEU A 59 -5.38 -18.11 -9.08
CA LEU A 59 -6.10 -17.44 -8.00
C LEU A 59 -5.97 -15.90 -8.10
N ALA A 60 -4.81 -15.40 -8.50
CA ALA A 60 -4.59 -13.97 -8.70
C ALA A 60 -5.54 -13.37 -9.76
N ALA A 61 -5.84 -14.12 -10.83
CA ALA A 61 -6.67 -13.64 -11.94
C ALA A 61 -8.12 -13.31 -11.51
N GLU A 62 -8.63 -13.97 -10.46
CA GLU A 62 -9.99 -13.78 -9.96
C GLU A 62 -10.19 -12.49 -9.16
N HIS A 63 -9.12 -11.79 -8.80
CA HIS A 63 -9.14 -10.62 -7.92
C HIS A 63 -8.76 -9.35 -8.70
N GLN A 64 -9.30 -8.21 -8.26
CA GLN A 64 -9.02 -6.87 -8.81
C GLN A 64 -7.89 -6.17 -8.04
N ILE A 65 -7.75 -6.49 -6.75
CA ILE A 65 -6.78 -5.90 -5.85
C ILE A 65 -5.98 -7.02 -5.20
N MET A 66 -4.67 -6.87 -5.10
CA MET A 66 -3.78 -7.73 -4.32
C MET A 66 -3.15 -6.90 -3.20
N CYS A 67 -3.17 -7.40 -1.98
CA CYS A 67 -2.59 -6.72 -0.83
C CYS A 67 -1.56 -7.58 -0.13
N PHE A 68 -0.38 -7.00 0.10
CA PHE A 68 0.68 -7.51 0.94
C PHE A 68 0.62 -6.76 2.26
N PRO A 69 0.02 -7.34 3.32
CA PRO A 69 -0.16 -6.66 4.60
C PRO A 69 1.14 -6.55 5.38
N GLY A 70 1.08 -5.79 6.48
CA GLY A 70 2.17 -5.67 7.43
C GLY A 70 2.40 -6.93 8.24
N GLY A 71 3.53 -6.96 8.94
CA GLY A 71 3.97 -8.06 9.79
C GLY A 71 5.47 -8.22 9.76
N PHE A 72 5.92 -9.45 10.00
CA PHE A 72 7.32 -9.87 10.03
C PHE A 72 7.46 -11.18 9.24
N SER A 73 7.29 -11.10 7.92
CA SER A 73 7.28 -12.28 7.06
C SER A 73 8.59 -13.08 7.22
N TYR A 74 8.44 -14.37 7.56
CA TYR A 74 9.55 -15.28 7.88
C TYR A 74 10.45 -14.75 9.02
N GLY A 75 9.87 -14.02 10.00
CA GLY A 75 10.60 -13.53 11.17
C GLY A 75 11.59 -12.40 10.88
N ASP A 76 11.61 -11.87 9.64
CA ASP A 76 12.63 -10.92 9.15
C ASP A 76 14.09 -11.42 9.34
N ASP A 77 14.28 -12.75 9.34
CA ASP A 77 15.52 -13.44 9.74
C ASP A 77 16.77 -13.00 8.98
N ILE A 78 16.64 -12.67 7.68
CA ILE A 78 17.77 -12.18 6.86
C ILE A 78 17.72 -10.65 6.75
N ALA A 79 16.55 -10.12 6.41
CA ALA A 79 16.17 -8.73 6.36
C ALA A 79 14.66 -8.66 6.11
N ALA A 80 14.01 -7.62 6.61
CA ALA A 80 12.56 -7.46 6.53
C ALA A 80 12.02 -7.67 5.10
N GLY A 81 11.13 -8.63 4.92
CA GLY A 81 10.52 -9.00 3.65
C GLY A 81 11.43 -9.72 2.62
N ARG A 82 12.70 -10.00 2.92
CA ARG A 82 13.67 -10.52 1.95
C ARG A 82 13.33 -11.90 1.41
N ILE A 83 12.94 -12.83 2.29
CA ILE A 83 12.65 -14.22 1.90
C ILE A 83 11.44 -14.25 0.96
N LEU A 84 10.35 -13.56 1.32
CA LEU A 84 9.15 -13.52 0.49
C LEU A 84 9.42 -12.80 -0.84
N ALA A 85 10.18 -11.72 -0.84
CA ALA A 85 10.60 -11.03 -2.07
C ALA A 85 11.35 -11.97 -3.03
N SER A 86 12.25 -12.80 -2.51
CA SER A 86 12.97 -13.81 -3.32
C SER A 86 12.05 -14.88 -3.91
N GLN A 87 11.04 -15.33 -3.14
CA GLN A 87 10.03 -16.26 -3.67
C GLN A 87 9.18 -15.63 -4.77
N MET A 88 8.80 -14.36 -4.63
CA MET A 88 8.07 -13.62 -5.66
C MET A 88 8.87 -13.52 -6.95
N GLN A 89 10.16 -13.14 -6.87
CA GLN A 89 11.04 -13.03 -8.03
C GLN A 89 11.22 -14.36 -8.76
N SER A 90 11.40 -15.46 -8.02
CA SER A 90 11.77 -16.75 -8.60
C SER A 90 10.58 -17.58 -9.07
N ARG A 91 9.38 -17.38 -8.50
CA ARG A 91 8.24 -18.28 -8.71
C ARG A 91 6.93 -17.60 -9.08
N LEU A 92 6.77 -16.31 -8.83
CA LEU A 92 5.53 -15.56 -9.06
C LEU A 92 5.70 -14.38 -10.03
N ALA A 93 6.89 -14.20 -10.62
CA ALA A 93 7.17 -13.05 -11.48
C ALA A 93 6.16 -12.93 -12.62
N ASP A 94 5.87 -14.01 -13.33
CA ASP A 94 4.92 -14.01 -14.46
C ASP A 94 3.50 -13.69 -13.96
N THR A 95 3.02 -14.35 -12.91
CA THR A 95 1.69 -14.09 -12.31
C THR A 95 1.51 -12.63 -11.89
N LEU A 96 2.53 -12.04 -11.26
CA LEU A 96 2.50 -10.65 -10.81
C LEU A 96 2.55 -9.68 -11.99
N ASN A 97 3.36 -9.97 -13.01
CA ASN A 97 3.40 -9.17 -14.24
C ASN A 97 2.07 -9.20 -14.97
N GLU A 98 1.46 -10.38 -15.15
CA GLU A 98 0.11 -10.52 -15.72
C GLU A 98 -0.93 -9.74 -14.91
N PHE A 99 -0.84 -9.78 -13.57
CA PHE A 99 -1.74 -9.03 -12.69
C PHE A 99 -1.60 -7.51 -12.88
N ARG A 100 -0.37 -6.99 -12.94
CA ARG A 100 -0.07 -5.58 -13.21
C ARG A 100 -0.55 -5.16 -14.61
N ASP A 101 -0.24 -5.97 -15.63
CA ASP A 101 -0.52 -5.67 -17.04
C ASP A 101 -2.02 -5.72 -17.34
N ALA A 102 -2.78 -6.49 -16.54
CA ALA A 102 -4.25 -6.47 -16.54
C ALA A 102 -4.85 -5.19 -15.92
N GLY A 103 -4.03 -4.22 -15.51
CA GLY A 103 -4.50 -2.93 -14.97
C GLY A 103 -5.03 -2.98 -13.54
N LYS A 104 -4.71 -4.03 -12.80
CA LYS A 104 -5.16 -4.26 -11.42
C LYS A 104 -4.32 -3.49 -10.40
N LEU A 105 -4.80 -3.42 -9.15
CA LEU A 105 -4.17 -2.66 -8.08
C LEU A 105 -3.38 -3.56 -7.13
N VAL A 106 -2.21 -3.07 -6.70
CA VAL A 106 -1.40 -3.75 -5.68
C VAL A 106 -1.04 -2.78 -4.55
N LEU A 107 -1.30 -3.18 -3.32
CA LEU A 107 -0.98 -2.42 -2.11
C LEU A 107 0.00 -3.21 -1.23
N GLY A 108 1.09 -2.58 -0.83
CA GLY A 108 2.03 -3.12 0.17
C GLY A 108 2.12 -2.22 1.39
N ILE A 109 1.77 -2.74 2.57
CA ILE A 109 1.77 -2.00 3.83
C ILE A 109 2.93 -2.48 4.70
N CYS A 110 3.80 -1.58 5.16
CA CYS A 110 4.92 -1.86 6.06
C CYS A 110 5.81 -3.01 5.53
N ASN A 111 5.71 -4.21 6.09
CA ASN A 111 6.41 -5.40 5.58
C ASN A 111 6.04 -5.71 4.13
N GLY A 112 4.79 -5.47 3.71
CA GLY A 112 4.36 -5.58 2.32
C GLY A 112 5.11 -4.61 1.39
N PHE A 113 5.37 -3.38 1.82
CA PHE A 113 6.19 -2.43 1.05
C PHE A 113 7.64 -2.92 0.92
N GLN A 114 8.21 -3.45 2.01
CA GLN A 114 9.56 -4.05 2.00
C GLN A 114 9.65 -5.20 0.99
N ILE A 115 8.61 -6.04 0.92
CA ILE A 115 8.51 -7.14 -0.04
C ILE A 115 8.44 -6.61 -1.48
N LEU A 116 7.53 -5.68 -1.76
CA LEU A 116 7.32 -5.13 -3.11
C LEU A 116 8.56 -4.42 -3.66
N ILE A 117 9.30 -3.68 -2.81
CA ILE A 117 10.49 -2.98 -3.26
C ILE A 117 11.68 -3.94 -3.45
N LYS A 118 11.88 -4.89 -2.51
CA LYS A 118 12.99 -5.85 -2.57
C LYS A 118 12.78 -6.92 -3.66
N SER A 119 11.53 -7.17 -4.09
CA SER A 119 11.23 -8.02 -5.24
C SER A 119 11.47 -7.35 -6.59
N GLY A 120 11.65 -6.03 -6.64
CA GLY A 120 11.68 -5.28 -7.88
C GLY A 120 10.32 -5.12 -8.55
N PHE A 121 9.23 -5.54 -7.91
CA PHE A 121 7.90 -5.45 -8.50
C PHE A 121 7.34 -4.03 -8.47
N LEU A 122 7.63 -3.26 -7.41
CA LEU A 122 7.24 -1.85 -7.30
C LEU A 122 8.15 -0.93 -8.12
N LEU A 123 9.47 -1.11 -7.99
CA LEU A 123 10.48 -0.41 -8.77
C LEU A 123 11.34 -1.45 -9.49
N PRO A 124 11.15 -1.62 -10.80
CA PRO A 124 11.90 -2.62 -11.56
C PRO A 124 13.42 -2.46 -11.43
N MET A 125 14.13 -3.57 -11.41
CA MET A 125 15.59 -3.54 -11.46
C MET A 125 16.05 -3.07 -12.85
N ASP A 126 17.10 -2.29 -12.88
CA ASP A 126 17.82 -1.92 -14.11
C ASP A 126 19.14 -2.70 -14.23
N ASP A 127 19.95 -2.39 -15.26
CA ASP A 127 21.25 -3.04 -15.52
C ASP A 127 22.22 -2.93 -14.34
N GLN A 128 22.01 -1.99 -13.42
CA GLN A 128 22.82 -1.80 -12.22
C GLN A 128 22.20 -2.46 -10.97
N GLY A 129 21.06 -3.15 -11.12
CA GLY A 129 20.35 -3.84 -10.05
C GLY A 129 19.22 -3.00 -9.41
N MET A 130 19.02 -3.16 -8.11
CA MET A 130 17.94 -2.47 -7.38
C MET A 130 18.11 -0.95 -7.38
N GLN A 131 17.06 -0.22 -7.74
CA GLN A 131 17.03 1.24 -7.75
C GLN A 131 16.95 1.82 -6.34
N ALA A 132 16.17 1.20 -5.46
CA ALA A 132 15.94 1.64 -4.09
C ALA A 132 15.66 0.45 -3.17
N THR A 133 15.72 0.68 -1.86
CA THR A 133 15.38 -0.33 -0.85
C THR A 133 14.89 0.32 0.45
N LEU A 134 14.42 -0.51 1.36
CA LEU A 134 14.13 -0.16 2.75
C LEU A 134 15.17 -0.81 3.66
N THR A 135 15.72 -0.04 4.59
CA THR A 135 16.78 -0.45 5.53
C THR A 135 16.52 0.05 6.94
N TRP A 136 17.44 -0.23 7.86
CA TRP A 136 17.35 0.13 9.26
C TRP A 136 17.12 1.63 9.48
N ASN A 137 16.19 1.94 10.39
CA ASN A 137 15.99 3.31 10.89
C ASN A 137 17.32 3.90 11.38
N ASN A 138 17.51 5.22 11.25
CA ASN A 138 18.74 5.89 11.70
C ASN A 138 19.03 5.70 13.18
N CYS A 139 18.00 5.51 14.02
CA CYS A 139 18.16 5.23 15.44
C CYS A 139 18.60 3.80 15.76
N GLY A 140 18.67 2.90 14.76
CA GLY A 140 19.04 1.49 14.94
C GLY A 140 18.05 0.66 15.75
N CYS A 141 16.83 1.15 15.98
CA CYS A 141 15.83 0.46 16.77
C CYS A 141 14.44 0.51 16.13
N TYR A 142 13.54 -0.33 16.66
CA TYR A 142 12.13 -0.35 16.31
C TYR A 142 11.43 0.93 16.79
N LEU A 143 10.66 1.55 15.89
CA LEU A 143 9.87 2.75 16.16
C LEU A 143 8.38 2.44 16.02
N ALA A 144 7.61 2.79 17.07
CA ALA A 144 6.16 2.78 17.07
C ALA A 144 5.64 4.14 17.50
N ARG A 145 5.08 4.90 16.56
CA ARG A 145 4.50 6.24 16.84
C ARG A 145 3.55 6.66 15.72
N TRP A 146 2.79 7.70 15.98
CA TRP A 146 1.98 8.38 14.96
C TRP A 146 2.82 9.42 14.23
N VAL A 147 2.54 9.58 12.93
CA VAL A 147 3.25 10.51 12.04
C VAL A 147 2.29 11.24 11.14
N ASP A 148 2.61 12.50 10.88
CA ASP A 148 1.92 13.32 9.88
C ASP A 148 2.52 13.08 8.51
N LEU A 149 1.67 12.97 7.52
CA LEU A 149 1.98 12.59 6.16
C LEU A 149 1.31 13.54 5.19
N LYS A 150 2.01 13.88 4.10
CA LYS A 150 1.44 14.65 2.99
C LYS A 150 1.63 13.94 1.67
N THR A 151 0.71 14.14 0.77
CA THR A 151 0.83 13.70 -0.62
C THR A 151 1.45 14.80 -1.48
N ASN A 152 1.96 14.44 -2.64
CA ASN A 152 2.62 15.34 -3.59
C ASN A 152 1.88 15.33 -4.93
N ASN A 153 0.56 15.61 -4.97
CA ASN A 153 -0.24 15.55 -6.20
C ASN A 153 0.07 14.31 -7.05
N SER A 154 0.25 13.20 -6.37
CA SER A 154 0.70 11.94 -6.95
C SER A 154 -0.36 11.36 -7.88
N LYS A 155 0.11 10.76 -8.99
CA LYS A 155 -0.71 9.90 -9.85
C LYS A 155 -1.20 8.61 -9.15
N CYS A 156 -0.78 8.38 -7.91
CA CYS A 156 -1.12 7.19 -7.15
C CYS A 156 -2.62 7.07 -6.92
N VAL A 157 -3.21 5.99 -7.47
CA VAL A 157 -4.66 5.72 -7.37
C VAL A 157 -5.14 5.73 -5.92
N PHE A 158 -4.35 5.14 -5.01
CA PHE A 158 -4.69 5.02 -3.59
C PHE A 158 -4.75 6.36 -2.85
N LEU A 159 -4.06 7.39 -3.35
CA LEU A 159 -3.94 8.71 -2.73
C LEU A 159 -4.77 9.79 -3.43
N LYS A 160 -5.71 9.41 -4.29
CA LYS A 160 -6.61 10.35 -4.95
C LYS A 160 -7.40 11.16 -3.90
N ASP A 161 -7.41 12.48 -4.07
CA ASP A 161 -8.11 13.43 -3.18
C ASP A 161 -7.65 13.33 -1.70
N VAL A 162 -6.38 12.98 -1.48
CA VAL A 162 -5.73 12.97 -0.17
C VAL A 162 -4.62 14.02 -0.15
N ASP A 163 -4.72 15.01 0.74
CA ASP A 163 -3.70 16.03 0.94
C ASP A 163 -2.82 15.72 2.16
N HIS A 164 -3.43 15.28 3.26
CA HIS A 164 -2.79 15.01 4.53
C HIS A 164 -3.39 13.77 5.20
N MET A 165 -2.57 13.05 5.98
CA MET A 165 -2.99 11.90 6.77
C MET A 165 -2.20 11.85 8.08
N TYR A 166 -2.83 11.37 9.17
CA TYR A 166 -2.16 11.07 10.43
C TYR A 166 -2.26 9.56 10.71
N LEU A 167 -1.17 8.84 10.57
CA LEU A 167 -1.14 7.38 10.61
C LEU A 167 -0.06 6.85 11.57
N PRO A 168 -0.26 5.65 12.16
CA PRO A 168 0.78 5.01 12.95
C PRO A 168 1.84 4.34 12.07
N ILE A 169 3.09 4.34 12.54
CA ILE A 169 4.19 3.52 12.04
C ILE A 169 4.62 2.52 13.11
N ALA A 170 5.14 1.35 12.67
CA ALA A 170 5.61 0.30 13.57
C ALA A 170 6.67 -0.57 12.83
N HIS A 171 7.95 -0.14 12.82
CA HIS A 171 9.02 -0.79 12.06
C HIS A 171 10.42 -0.51 12.58
N ALA A 172 11.38 -1.41 12.31
CA ALA A 172 12.80 -1.23 12.51
C ALA A 172 13.52 -0.89 11.17
N GLU A 173 13.03 -1.42 10.05
CA GLU A 173 13.57 -1.23 8.72
C GLU A 173 12.59 -0.43 7.83
N GLY A 174 12.36 0.84 8.17
CA GLY A 174 11.45 1.71 7.42
C GLY A 174 12.13 2.83 6.62
N LYS A 175 13.47 2.94 6.70
CA LYS A 175 14.24 3.98 6.03
C LYS A 175 14.35 3.71 4.54
N PHE A 176 13.69 4.52 3.73
CA PHE A 176 13.82 4.49 2.28
C PHE A 176 15.14 5.09 1.84
N VAL A 177 15.88 4.38 0.99
CA VAL A 177 17.14 4.82 0.39
C VAL A 177 17.18 4.47 -1.09
N THR A 178 17.71 5.38 -1.92
CA THR A 178 17.97 5.15 -3.33
C THR A 178 19.44 4.78 -3.55
N ARG A 179 19.72 4.07 -4.63
CA ARG A 179 21.09 3.70 -5.02
C ARG A 179 22.00 4.93 -5.19
N ASN A 180 21.44 6.02 -5.75
CA ASN A 180 22.14 7.30 -5.94
C ASN A 180 21.13 8.45 -6.16
N ASP A 181 21.65 9.69 -6.26
CA ASP A 181 20.85 10.89 -6.45
C ASP A 181 20.13 10.95 -7.81
N ALA A 182 20.68 10.31 -8.84
CA ALA A 182 20.04 10.27 -10.16
C ALA A 182 18.75 9.45 -10.11
N VAL A 183 18.75 8.31 -9.41
CA VAL A 183 17.52 7.53 -9.17
C VAL A 183 16.51 8.34 -8.36
N LEU A 184 16.94 9.03 -7.30
CA LEU A 184 16.05 9.88 -6.52
C LEU A 184 15.39 10.97 -7.36
N SER A 185 16.17 11.64 -8.22
CA SER A 185 15.68 12.67 -9.13
C SER A 185 14.66 12.10 -10.13
N SER A 186 14.97 10.96 -10.73
CA SER A 186 14.06 10.27 -11.65
C SER A 186 12.73 9.91 -11.00
N LEU A 187 12.74 9.31 -9.80
CA LEU A 187 11.53 8.99 -9.05
C LEU A 187 10.69 10.23 -8.71
N LYS A 188 11.37 11.36 -8.42
CA LYS A 188 10.70 12.64 -8.15
C LYS A 188 10.08 13.23 -9.42
N GLU A 189 10.80 13.25 -10.54
CA GLU A 189 10.32 13.76 -11.83
C GLU A 189 9.14 12.96 -12.36
N ASN A 190 9.10 11.66 -12.06
CA ASN A 190 8.02 10.75 -12.45
C ASN A 190 6.88 10.68 -11.43
N ASP A 191 6.81 11.57 -10.43
CA ASP A 191 5.78 11.60 -9.37
C ASP A 191 5.58 10.26 -8.64
N GLN A 192 6.66 9.48 -8.50
CA GLN A 192 6.62 8.16 -7.83
C GLN A 192 6.82 8.27 -6.31
N LEU A 193 7.37 9.38 -5.79
CA LEU A 193 7.51 9.65 -4.35
C LEU A 193 6.17 10.14 -3.78
N ALA A 194 5.20 9.23 -3.70
CA ALA A 194 3.79 9.53 -3.57
C ALA A 194 3.38 10.06 -2.19
N LEU A 195 4.01 9.59 -1.11
CA LEU A 195 3.68 9.95 0.28
C LEU A 195 4.95 10.33 1.03
N LYS A 196 4.90 11.41 1.82
CA LYS A 196 6.04 11.94 2.58
C LYS A 196 5.68 12.23 4.02
N TYR A 197 6.63 12.02 4.91
CA TYR A 197 6.57 12.54 6.26
C TYR A 197 6.57 14.07 6.23
N CYS A 198 5.75 14.71 7.07
CA CYS A 198 5.69 16.16 7.21
C CYS A 198 5.48 16.56 8.67
N SER A 199 5.70 17.83 8.97
CA SER A 199 5.37 18.38 10.28
C SER A 199 3.86 18.44 10.47
N SER A 200 3.43 18.32 11.72
CA SER A 200 2.03 18.42 12.11
C SER A 200 1.46 19.78 11.71
N PRO A 201 0.32 19.84 11.02
CA PRO A 201 -0.37 21.11 10.73
C PRO A 201 -0.73 21.89 12.00
N THR A 202 -0.89 21.20 13.14
CA THR A 202 -1.24 21.81 14.43
C THR A 202 -0.02 22.20 15.27
N GLY A 203 1.21 21.92 14.80
CA GLY A 203 2.44 22.18 15.54
C GLY A 203 2.69 21.24 16.72
N ASN A 204 1.93 20.18 16.85
CA ASN A 204 2.03 19.18 17.93
C ASN A 204 2.90 17.98 17.54
N ASP A 205 4.10 18.24 17.01
CA ASP A 205 5.04 17.18 16.65
C ASP A 205 5.54 16.38 17.85
N CYS A 206 5.32 15.08 17.85
CA CYS A 206 5.85 14.16 18.86
C CYS A 206 7.20 13.57 18.40
N GLY A 207 8.23 14.39 18.24
CA GLY A 207 9.57 13.99 17.81
C GLY A 207 9.90 14.47 16.38
N PRO A 208 11.00 13.99 15.76
CA PRO A 208 11.43 14.47 14.44
C PRO A 208 10.38 14.18 13.37
N THR A 209 10.16 15.14 12.47
CA THR A 209 9.23 15.01 11.33
C THR A 209 9.52 13.75 10.51
N ASN A 210 10.76 13.55 10.11
CA ASN A 210 11.21 12.31 9.48
C ASN A 210 11.66 11.32 10.56
N PRO A 211 10.88 10.26 10.82
CA PRO A 211 11.12 9.40 11.99
C PRO A 211 12.30 8.46 11.81
N ASN A 212 12.64 8.09 10.58
CA ASN A 212 13.53 6.98 10.29
C ASN A 212 14.76 7.34 9.44
N GLY A 213 14.83 8.59 8.94
CA GLY A 213 15.92 9.08 8.09
C GLY A 213 15.76 8.72 6.61
N SER A 214 14.55 8.43 6.14
CA SER A 214 14.25 8.24 4.71
C SER A 214 14.72 9.41 3.85
N VAL A 215 15.32 9.14 2.71
CA VAL A 215 15.71 10.21 1.78
C VAL A 215 14.49 10.96 1.29
N ALA A 216 14.59 12.28 1.16
CA ALA A 216 13.50 13.18 0.75
C ALA A 216 12.18 13.00 1.54
N ASP A 217 12.29 12.55 2.80
CA ASP A 217 11.17 12.29 3.72
C ASP A 217 10.14 11.26 3.21
N VAL A 218 10.56 10.35 2.33
CA VAL A 218 9.66 9.38 1.69
C VAL A 218 9.07 8.41 2.72
N ALA A 219 7.74 8.32 2.75
CA ALA A 219 6.96 7.38 3.54
C ALA A 219 6.26 6.32 2.67
N GLY A 220 6.08 6.61 1.36
CA GLY A 220 5.48 5.68 0.40
C GLY A 220 5.82 6.04 -1.05
N VAL A 221 5.89 5.00 -1.88
CA VAL A 221 6.29 5.06 -3.30
C VAL A 221 5.26 4.33 -4.14
N CYS A 222 4.93 4.86 -5.31
CA CYS A 222 4.14 4.16 -6.32
C CYS A 222 4.98 3.83 -7.56
N ASP A 223 4.48 2.88 -8.36
CA ASP A 223 5.05 2.58 -9.68
C ASP A 223 4.74 3.70 -10.69
N GLU A 224 5.25 3.58 -11.91
CA GLU A 224 5.02 4.56 -12.96
C GLU A 224 3.55 4.72 -13.35
N THR A 225 2.73 3.71 -13.12
CA THR A 225 1.29 3.72 -13.43
C THR A 225 0.42 4.26 -12.30
N GLY A 226 0.96 4.37 -11.08
CA GLY A 226 0.22 4.73 -9.87
C GLY A 226 -0.69 3.63 -9.33
N ARG A 227 -0.63 2.41 -9.89
CA ARG A 227 -1.47 1.27 -9.50
C ARG A 227 -0.82 0.30 -8.53
N ILE A 228 0.50 0.34 -8.41
CA ILE A 228 1.23 -0.41 -7.38
C ILE A 228 1.74 0.60 -6.36
N PHE A 229 1.36 0.45 -5.11
CA PHE A 229 1.71 1.39 -4.05
C PHE A 229 2.25 0.67 -2.82
N GLY A 230 3.35 1.16 -2.29
CA GLY A 230 3.94 0.71 -1.03
C GLY A 230 4.11 1.87 -0.06
N LEU A 231 3.77 1.66 1.21
CA LEU A 231 3.94 2.65 2.28
C LEU A 231 4.36 1.99 3.60
N MET A 232 5.15 2.71 4.41
CA MET A 232 5.56 2.25 5.75
C MET A 232 4.50 2.45 6.83
N PRO A 233 3.72 3.56 6.83
CA PRO A 233 2.61 3.72 7.76
C PRO A 233 1.51 2.68 7.57
N HIS A 234 0.69 2.49 8.61
CA HIS A 234 -0.40 1.51 8.68
C HIS A 234 -1.77 2.17 8.53
N PRO A 235 -2.32 2.32 7.31
CA PRO A 235 -3.64 2.92 7.11
C PRO A 235 -4.76 2.05 7.70
N GLU A 236 -4.61 0.73 7.73
CA GLU A 236 -5.57 -0.22 8.30
C GLU A 236 -5.78 -0.04 9.80
N ARG A 237 -4.85 0.64 10.46
CA ARG A 237 -4.91 0.95 11.90
C ARG A 237 -5.50 2.33 12.22
N ASN A 238 -6.01 3.04 11.21
CA ASN A 238 -6.74 4.31 11.37
C ASN A 238 -7.85 4.42 10.32
N ILE A 239 -8.85 3.54 10.38
CA ILE A 239 -10.02 3.54 9.49
C ILE A 239 -11.30 4.03 10.19
N ASP A 240 -11.31 4.00 11.52
CA ASP A 240 -12.43 4.45 12.36
C ASP A 240 -11.96 5.65 13.23
N PRO A 241 -12.84 6.64 13.49
CA PRO A 241 -12.49 7.78 14.34
C PRO A 241 -11.92 7.38 15.70
N THR A 242 -12.40 6.30 16.30
CA THR A 242 -11.95 5.82 17.62
C THR A 242 -10.53 5.23 17.63
N HIS A 243 -9.95 4.97 16.46
CA HIS A 243 -8.55 4.55 16.35
C HIS A 243 -7.58 5.73 16.55
N HIS A 244 -8.03 6.97 16.35
CA HIS A 244 -7.19 8.14 16.53
C HIS A 244 -6.83 8.33 18.01
N PRO A 245 -5.54 8.56 18.38
CA PRO A 245 -5.11 8.58 19.78
C PRO A 245 -5.73 9.71 20.62
N ARG A 246 -6.29 10.72 19.99
CA ARG A 246 -6.92 11.89 20.62
C ARG A 246 -8.40 12.05 20.27
N TRP A 247 -9.06 10.99 19.83
CA TRP A 247 -10.46 11.02 19.36
C TRP A 247 -11.46 11.60 20.37
N THR A 248 -11.15 11.53 21.67
CA THR A 248 -12.01 12.12 22.74
C THR A 248 -11.76 13.61 22.96
N ARG A 249 -10.75 14.21 22.31
CA ARG A 249 -10.31 15.59 22.54
C ARG A 249 -10.30 16.46 21.29
N GLU A 250 -10.33 15.83 20.13
CA GLU A 250 -10.24 16.49 18.83
C GLU A 250 -11.38 16.00 17.93
N ASP A 251 -11.86 16.85 17.04
CA ASP A 251 -12.76 16.44 15.95
C ASP A 251 -11.91 15.74 14.88
N VAL A 252 -12.04 14.42 14.82
CA VAL A 252 -11.25 13.56 13.91
C VAL A 252 -12.05 13.14 12.66
N GLY A 253 -13.21 13.77 12.44
CA GLY A 253 -14.06 13.48 11.31
C GLY A 253 -14.83 12.15 11.43
N PRO A 254 -15.60 11.78 10.41
CA PRO A 254 -16.49 10.60 10.44
C PRO A 254 -15.76 9.26 10.17
N ARG A 255 -14.53 9.30 9.67
CA ARG A 255 -13.68 8.16 9.35
C ARG A 255 -12.24 8.46 9.78
N GLY A 256 -11.45 7.42 10.06
CA GLY A 256 -10.01 7.56 10.22
C GLY A 256 -9.32 7.84 8.88
N ASP A 257 -8.21 8.59 8.91
CA ASP A 257 -7.52 9.06 7.69
C ASP A 257 -7.09 7.93 6.75
N GLY A 258 -6.73 6.76 7.31
CA GLY A 258 -6.30 5.61 6.53
C GLY A 258 -7.41 4.98 5.69
N PHE A 259 -8.69 5.22 6.04
CA PHE A 259 -9.83 4.65 5.31
C PHE A 259 -9.85 5.06 3.83
N LYS A 260 -9.42 6.29 3.53
CA LYS A 260 -9.42 6.84 2.17
C LYS A 260 -8.58 6.03 1.18
N ILE A 261 -7.49 5.39 1.62
CA ILE A 261 -6.65 4.52 0.79
C ILE A 261 -7.46 3.31 0.29
N PHE A 262 -8.25 2.69 1.16
CA PHE A 262 -9.08 1.53 0.82
C PHE A 262 -10.28 1.93 -0.03
N GLU A 263 -10.94 3.04 0.30
CA GLU A 263 -12.04 3.61 -0.48
C GLU A 263 -11.61 3.93 -1.92
N ASN A 264 -10.45 4.57 -2.11
CA ASN A 264 -9.91 4.89 -3.42
C ASN A 264 -9.60 3.62 -4.24
N ALA A 265 -9.03 2.60 -3.61
CA ALA A 265 -8.73 1.33 -4.26
C ALA A 265 -10.00 0.61 -4.73
N VAL A 266 -11.05 0.60 -3.91
CA VAL A 266 -12.34 -0.03 -4.24
C VAL A 266 -13.07 0.76 -5.32
N SER A 267 -13.12 2.10 -5.19
CA SER A 267 -13.78 3.00 -6.13
C SER A 267 -13.12 3.02 -7.52
N PHE A 268 -11.89 2.56 -7.64
CA PHE A 268 -11.21 2.45 -8.94
C PHE A 268 -11.87 1.44 -9.88
N PHE A 269 -12.57 0.44 -9.33
CA PHE A 269 -13.28 -0.60 -10.07
C PHE A 269 -14.82 -0.44 -10.02
N GLY A 270 -15.30 0.63 -9.37
CA GLY A 270 -16.70 0.90 -9.12
C GLY A 270 -17.35 1.95 -10.02
#